data_e8dde3c1c9b1cfd21998ca2eb955b92c
#
_entry.id   e8dde3c1c9b1cfd21998ca2eb955b92c
#
_cell.length_a   1.000
_cell.length_b   1.000
_cell.length_c   1.000
_cell.angle_alpha   90.00
_cell.angle_beta   90.00
_cell.angle_gamma   90.00
#
_symmetry.space_group_name_H-M   'P 1'
#
loop_
_entity.id
_entity.type
_entity.pdbx_description
1 polymer ?
#
loop_
_entity_poly.entity_id
_entity_poly.type
_entity_poly.pdbx_seq_one_letter_code
_entity_poly.pdbx_strand_id
1 'polypeptide(L)' 'MKIRLKGITGHGKNRIREQGNVWEVLTIQEVGIISMTPMPNNTPIKSVATNEWRWLDEKNFEIIENNC' A
#
# COMPACT_ATOMS: atom_id res chain seq x y z
N MET A 1 2.49 7.63 8.00
CA MET A 1 3.29 6.49 8.47
C MET A 1 3.75 5.70 7.25
N LYS A 2 5.03 5.50 7.13
CA LYS A 2 5.61 4.74 6.02
C LYS A 2 5.84 3.30 6.43
N ILE A 3 5.59 2.39 5.49
CA ILE A 3 5.79 0.97 5.71
C ILE A 3 6.61 0.40 4.55
N ARG A 4 7.28 -0.70 4.79
CA ARG A 4 7.97 -1.45 3.75
C ARG A 4 7.27 -2.79 3.58
N LEU A 5 6.98 -3.13 2.34
CA LEU A 5 6.25 -4.34 2.01
C LEU A 5 7.14 -5.36 1.31
N LYS A 6 6.82 -6.62 1.54
CA LYS A 6 7.39 -7.74 0.81
C LYS A 6 6.26 -8.44 0.06
N GLY A 7 6.48 -8.73 -1.22
CA GLY A 7 5.52 -9.51 -1.99
C GLY A 7 5.57 -10.97 -1.60
N ILE A 8 4.42 -11.57 -1.28
CA ILE A 8 4.33 -12.97 -0.88
C ILE A 8 3.93 -13.84 -2.08
N THR A 9 2.96 -13.37 -2.86
CA THR A 9 2.48 -14.07 -4.06
C THR A 9 3.15 -13.50 -5.31
N GLY A 10 2.96 -14.17 -6.45
CA GLY A 10 3.44 -13.65 -7.73
C GLY A 10 2.86 -12.27 -8.04
N HIS A 11 1.58 -12.06 -7.73
CA HIS A 11 0.93 -10.76 -7.92
C HIS A 11 1.57 -9.69 -7.03
N GLY A 12 1.79 -10.00 -5.74
CA GLY A 12 2.42 -9.08 -4.81
C GLY A 12 3.85 -8.73 -5.22
N LYS A 13 4.61 -9.72 -5.65
CA LYS A 13 6.00 -9.50 -6.13
C LYS A 13 6.03 -8.60 -7.35
N ASN A 14 5.10 -8.77 -8.28
CA ASN A 14 5.01 -7.93 -9.46
C ASN A 14 4.69 -6.47 -9.07
N ARG A 15 3.79 -6.28 -8.14
CA ARG A 15 3.41 -4.94 -7.66
C ARG A 15 4.62 -4.23 -7.04
N ILE A 16 5.39 -4.94 -6.22
CA ILE A 16 6.59 -4.39 -5.59
C ILE A 16 7.62 -4.01 -6.65
N ARG A 17 7.81 -4.83 -7.67
CA ARG A 17 8.76 -4.56 -8.75
C ARG A 17 8.36 -3.32 -9.56
N GLU A 18 7.06 -3.12 -9.79
CA GLU A 18 6.57 -2.01 -10.59
C GLU A 18 6.49 -0.70 -9.81
N GLN A 19 6.16 -0.76 -8.55
CA GLN A 19 5.83 0.43 -7.77
C GLN A 19 6.73 0.64 -6.54
N GLY A 20 7.72 -0.23 -6.34
CA GLY A 20 8.61 -0.14 -5.19
C GLY A 20 8.03 -0.78 -3.94
N ASN A 21 8.85 -0.84 -2.90
CA ASN A 21 8.49 -1.54 -1.66
C ASN A 21 8.21 -0.60 -0.49
N VAL A 22 8.39 0.70 -0.65
CA VAL A 22 8.10 1.68 0.39
C VAL A 22 6.78 2.36 0.08
N TRP A 23 5.87 2.32 1.05
CA TRP A 23 4.51 2.83 0.88
C TRP A 23 4.11 3.68 2.07
N GLU A 24 3.24 4.64 1.85
CA GLU A 24 2.69 5.49 2.90
C GLU A 24 1.26 5.08 3.19
N VAL A 25 0.94 4.86 4.46
CA VAL A 25 -0.44 4.57 4.88
C VAL A 25 -1.24 5.86 4.83
N LEU A 26 -2.35 5.83 4.10
CA LEU A 26 -3.19 7.01 3.91
C LEU A 26 -4.17 7.19 5.07
N THR A 27 -4.47 8.44 5.39
CA THR A 27 -5.49 8.76 6.38
C THR A 27 -6.88 8.75 5.73
N ILE A 28 -7.93 8.76 6.57
CA ILE A 28 -9.31 8.84 6.09
C ILE A 28 -9.53 10.12 5.29
N GLN A 29 -8.92 11.24 5.71
CA GLN A 29 -9.02 12.51 5.00
C GLN A 29 -8.38 12.44 3.62
N GLU A 30 -7.20 11.82 3.53
CA GLU A 30 -6.52 11.64 2.25
C GLU A 30 -7.33 10.75 1.30
N VAL A 31 -7.94 9.71 1.83
CA VAL A 31 -8.83 8.84 1.05
C VAL A 31 -10.00 9.63 0.49
N GLY A 32 -10.59 10.52 1.28
CA GLY A 32 -11.68 11.38 0.82
C GLY A 32 -11.26 12.29 -0.33
N ILE A 33 -10.05 12.86 -0.25
CA ILE A 33 -9.54 13.76 -1.29
C ILE A 33 -9.38 13.05 -2.62
N ILE A 34 -8.90 11.81 -2.62
CA ILE A 34 -8.69 11.05 -3.86
C ILE A 34 -9.93 10.26 -4.27
N SER A 35 -11.04 10.47 -3.58
CA SER A 35 -12.35 9.89 -3.92
C SER A 35 -12.37 8.36 -4.00
N MET A 36 -11.57 7.71 -3.16
CA MET A 36 -11.56 6.25 -3.08
C MET A 36 -12.80 5.74 -2.35
N THR A 37 -13.35 4.65 -2.83
CA THR A 37 -14.41 3.95 -2.12
C THR A 37 -13.78 3.12 -1.00
N PRO A 38 -14.13 3.34 0.28
CA PRO A 38 -13.57 2.54 1.37
C PRO A 38 -13.89 1.06 1.20
N MET A 39 -12.88 0.23 1.39
CA MET A 39 -13.03 -1.22 1.40
C MET A 39 -12.83 -1.74 2.82
N PRO A 40 -13.82 -2.47 3.37
CA PRO A 40 -13.67 -3.07 4.69
C PRO A 40 -12.45 -4.00 4.73
N ASN A 41 -11.74 -3.98 5.83
CA ASN A 41 -10.59 -4.84 6.09
C ASN A 41 -9.36 -4.57 5.22
N ASN A 42 -9.38 -3.53 4.40
CA ASN A 42 -8.20 -3.15 3.61
C ASN A 42 -7.72 -1.76 4.01
N THR A 43 -6.41 -1.59 4.03
CA THR A 43 -5.77 -0.30 4.34
C THR A 43 -5.37 0.39 3.05
N PRO A 44 -5.71 1.68 2.86
CA PRO A 44 -5.26 2.41 1.68
C PRO A 44 -3.80 2.82 1.84
N ILE A 45 -3.00 2.55 0.82
CA ILE A 45 -1.58 2.86 0.81
C ILE A 45 -1.20 3.54 -0.51
N LYS A 46 -0.16 4.38 -0.45
CA LYS A 46 0.35 5.08 -1.62
C LYS A 46 1.83 4.80 -1.78
N SER A 47 2.25 4.43 -3.00
CA SER A 47 3.66 4.20 -3.30
C SER A 47 4.47 5.50 -3.19
N VAL A 48 5.56 5.46 -2.47
CA VAL A 48 6.47 6.60 -2.36
C VAL A 48 7.19 6.84 -3.70
N ALA A 49 7.44 5.78 -4.45
CA ALA A 49 8.18 5.88 -5.72
C ALA A 49 7.33 6.43 -6.87
N THR A 50 6.06 6.02 -6.96
CA THR A 50 5.21 6.35 -8.12
C THR A 50 4.05 7.26 -7.79
N ASN A 51 3.74 7.48 -6.50
CA ASN A 51 2.56 8.19 -6.01
C ASN A 51 1.23 7.54 -6.36
N GLU A 52 1.25 6.33 -6.87
CA GLU A 52 0.03 5.58 -7.12
C GLU A 52 -0.46 4.95 -5.82
N TRP A 53 -1.77 4.96 -5.62
CA TRP A 53 -2.37 4.36 -4.45
C TRP A 53 -2.95 2.99 -4.75
N ARG A 54 -3.01 2.14 -3.71
CA ARG A 54 -3.58 0.79 -3.81
C ARG A 54 -4.20 0.43 -2.46
N TRP A 55 -5.09 -0.54 -2.48
CA TRP A 55 -5.55 -1.18 -1.26
C TRP A 55 -4.55 -2.26 -0.87
N LEU A 56 -4.12 -2.23 0.39
CA LEU A 56 -3.22 -3.26 0.90
C LEU A 56 -3.97 -4.57 1.02
N ASP A 57 -3.52 -5.57 0.26
CA ASP A 57 -4.06 -6.92 0.33
C ASP A 57 -3.07 -7.79 1.10
N GLU A 58 -3.41 -8.12 2.33
CA GLU A 58 -2.52 -8.88 3.22
C GLU A 58 -2.26 -10.31 2.72
N LYS A 59 -3.06 -10.81 1.79
CA LYS A 59 -2.80 -12.11 1.16
C LYS A 59 -1.61 -12.07 0.23
N ASN A 60 -1.31 -10.91 -0.32
CA ASN A 60 -0.25 -10.74 -1.31
C ASN A 60 1.00 -10.09 -0.75
N PHE A 61 0.91 -9.43 0.42
CA PHE A 61 2.00 -8.65 0.99
C PHE A 61 2.20 -8.91 2.46
N GLU A 62 3.45 -8.76 2.90
CA GLU A 62 3.82 -8.78 4.29
C GLU A 62 4.48 -7.45 4.66
N ILE A 63 4.10 -6.86 5.77
CA ILE A 63 4.75 -5.66 6.28
C ILE A 63 6.01 -6.09 7.01
N ILE A 64 7.18 -5.71 6.47
CA ILE A 64 8.46 -6.10 7.05
C ILE A 64 9.14 -4.96 7.81
N GLU A 65 8.67 -3.73 7.66
CA GLU A 65 9.20 -2.59 8.36
C GLU A 65 8.11 -1.53 8.51
N ASN A 66 8.06 -0.92 9.68
CA ASN A 66 7.05 0.08 10.00
C ASN A 66 7.76 1.31 10.53
N ASN A 67 7.95 2.31 9.68
CA ASN A 67 8.59 3.58 10.02
C ASN A 67 7.56 4.67 10.18
N CYS A 68 7.56 5.28 11.33
CA CYS A 68 6.73 6.44 11.62
C CYS A 68 7.49 7.74 11.39
#